data_e129a698f920306cfc322244e51497da
#
_entry.id   e129a698f920306cfc322244e51497da
#
_cell.length_a   1.000
_cell.length_b   1.000
_cell.length_c   1.000
_cell.angle_alpha   90.00
_cell.angle_beta   90.00
_cell.angle_gamma   90.00
#
_symmetry.space_group_name_H-M   'P 1'
#
loop_
_entity.id
_entity.type
_entity.pdbx_description
1 polymer ?
#
loop_
_entity_poly.entity_id
_entity_poly.type
_entity_poly.pdbx_seq_one_letter_code
_entity_poly.pdbx_strand_id
1 'polypeptide(L)'
;MSNLEKFMSSKWLILAIVVLIYLPVSIDATVLHVATPTLSESLSLSANQLLWIIDIYSLVMAGLILPMGALGDRIGFKKLMIIGGILFGLASLAAAFSTTAWALIGSRALLAVGAAMILPATLSTVRNTFLDEKQRNFALGIWATVGGGGAAFGPLLGGFLLEHFHWGSVFLINVPIMLAVIIFTIF
;
A
#
# COMPACT_ATOMS: atom_id res chain seq x y z
N MET A 1 -22.28 26.30 -2.80
CA MET A 1 -21.13 25.36 -2.78
C MET A 1 -19.88 26.15 -2.44
N SER A 2 -19.25 25.84 -1.32
CA SER A 2 -18.02 26.51 -0.89
C SER A 2 -16.84 26.16 -1.84
N ASN A 3 -15.79 26.97 -1.84
CA ASN A 3 -14.58 26.67 -2.63
C ASN A 3 -13.94 25.32 -2.25
N LEU A 4 -14.14 24.86 -1.02
CA LEU A 4 -13.75 23.55 -0.53
C LEU A 4 -14.56 22.41 -1.18
N GLU A 5 -15.87 22.55 -1.33
CA GLU A 5 -16.70 21.54 -2.01
C GLU A 5 -16.38 21.44 -3.50
N LYS A 6 -16.06 22.57 -4.18
CA LYS A 6 -15.54 22.57 -5.55
C LYS A 6 -14.17 21.91 -5.67
N PHE A 7 -13.31 22.10 -4.68
CA PHE A 7 -11.98 21.50 -4.65
C PHE A 7 -12.08 19.98 -4.38
N MET A 8 -12.93 19.57 -3.45
CA MET A 8 -13.17 18.15 -3.14
C MET A 8 -13.89 17.38 -4.26
N SER A 9 -14.66 18.04 -5.11
CA SER A 9 -15.22 17.45 -6.32
C SER A 9 -14.26 17.41 -7.51
N SER A 10 -13.05 17.94 -7.36
CA SER A 10 -12.06 17.94 -8.44
C SER A 10 -11.53 16.52 -8.66
N LYS A 11 -11.64 16.01 -9.89
CA LYS A 11 -11.05 14.74 -10.32
C LYS A 11 -9.55 14.61 -10.03
N TRP A 12 -8.84 15.73 -9.95
CA TRP A 12 -7.42 15.76 -9.60
C TRP A 12 -7.17 15.51 -8.12
N LEU A 13 -8.10 15.93 -7.25
CA LEU A 13 -8.04 15.56 -5.82
C LEU A 13 -8.26 14.06 -5.64
N ILE A 14 -9.22 13.48 -6.37
CA ILE A 14 -9.43 12.02 -6.35
C ILE A 14 -8.16 11.29 -6.81
N LEU A 15 -7.49 11.78 -7.86
CA LEU A 15 -6.21 11.21 -8.29
C LEU A 15 -5.14 11.32 -7.19
N ALA A 16 -5.04 12.47 -6.51
CA ALA A 16 -4.09 12.65 -5.42
C ALA A 16 -4.33 11.65 -4.27
N ILE A 17 -5.60 11.44 -3.88
CA ILE A 17 -5.98 10.44 -2.86
C ILE A 17 -5.61 9.02 -3.31
N VAL A 18 -5.93 8.68 -4.57
CA VAL A 18 -5.63 7.37 -5.16
C VAL A 18 -4.13 7.10 -5.20
N VAL A 19 -3.34 8.08 -5.59
CA VAL A 19 -1.88 7.99 -5.63
C VAL A 19 -1.30 7.87 -4.23
N LEU A 20 -1.85 8.63 -3.28
CA LEU A 20 -1.37 8.64 -1.89
C LEU A 20 -1.63 7.31 -1.17
N ILE A 21 -2.76 6.62 -1.44
CA ILE A 21 -3.02 5.30 -0.87
C ILE A 21 -2.19 4.20 -1.56
N TYR A 22 -1.86 4.37 -2.84
CA TYR A 22 -1.08 3.40 -3.60
C TYR A 22 0.43 3.47 -3.27
N LEU A 23 0.93 4.63 -2.92
CA LEU A 23 2.35 4.85 -2.63
C LEU A 23 2.91 3.92 -1.53
N PRO A 24 2.29 3.78 -0.33
CA PRO A 24 2.77 2.84 0.68
C PRO A 24 2.79 1.39 0.20
N VAL A 25 1.81 0.97 -0.61
CA VAL A 25 1.74 -0.38 -1.18
C VAL A 25 2.96 -0.65 -2.09
N SER A 26 3.35 0.31 -2.91
CA SER A 26 4.50 0.17 -3.81
C SER A 26 5.85 0.24 -3.08
N ILE A 27 5.97 1.07 -2.05
CA ILE A 27 7.15 1.14 -1.19
C ILE A 27 7.33 -0.16 -0.42
N ASP A 28 6.27 -0.69 0.19
CA ASP A 28 6.29 -1.91 1.01
C ASP A 28 6.74 -3.15 0.21
N ALA A 29 6.47 -3.18 -1.08
CA ALA A 29 6.90 -4.26 -1.96
C ALA A 29 8.44 -4.40 -2.06
N THR A 30 9.19 -3.33 -1.82
CA THR A 30 10.66 -3.31 -2.05
C THR A 30 11.48 -2.92 -0.83
N VAL A 31 10.88 -2.23 0.14
CA VAL A 31 11.60 -1.72 1.34
C VAL A 31 12.28 -2.84 2.14
N LEU A 32 11.70 -4.03 2.17
CA LEU A 32 12.22 -5.18 2.92
C LEU A 32 13.54 -5.73 2.36
N HIS A 33 13.84 -5.53 1.08
CA HIS A 33 15.10 -5.99 0.53
C HIS A 33 16.31 -5.36 1.23
N VAL A 34 16.18 -4.11 1.66
CA VAL A 34 17.22 -3.40 2.44
C VAL A 34 17.11 -3.74 3.93
N ALA A 35 15.92 -4.00 4.44
CA ALA A 35 15.70 -4.35 5.85
C ALA A 35 16.14 -5.78 6.21
N THR A 36 16.38 -6.64 5.23
CA THR A 36 16.71 -8.05 5.38
C THR A 36 17.84 -8.34 6.39
N PRO A 37 19.02 -7.70 6.36
CA PRO A 37 20.09 -7.97 7.32
C PRO A 37 19.64 -7.64 8.76
N THR A 38 19.11 -6.45 8.97
CA THR A 38 18.66 -5.98 10.30
C THR A 38 17.55 -6.84 10.88
N LEU A 39 16.59 -7.28 10.03
CA LEU A 39 15.54 -8.21 10.43
C LEU A 39 16.09 -9.57 10.83
N SER A 40 17.03 -10.11 10.02
CA SER A 40 17.64 -11.41 10.28
C SER A 40 18.36 -11.44 11.63
N GLU A 41 19.10 -10.39 11.96
CA GLU A 41 19.78 -10.25 13.25
C GLU A 41 18.78 -10.07 14.40
N SER A 42 17.82 -9.15 14.26
CA SER A 42 16.89 -8.77 15.32
C SER A 42 15.93 -9.91 15.73
N LEU A 43 15.50 -10.73 14.78
CA LEU A 43 14.56 -11.82 15.00
C LEU A 43 15.21 -13.21 14.92
N SER A 44 16.54 -13.27 14.77
CA SER A 44 17.30 -14.55 14.63
C SER A 44 16.70 -15.47 13.57
N LEU A 45 16.44 -14.92 12.37
CA LEU A 45 15.70 -15.60 11.31
C LEU A 45 16.53 -16.70 10.65
N SER A 46 15.91 -17.85 10.39
CA SER A 46 16.45 -18.81 9.45
C SER A 46 16.30 -18.33 8.01
N ALA A 47 17.12 -18.83 7.08
CA ALA A 47 17.05 -18.49 5.67
C ALA A 47 15.66 -18.73 5.06
N ASN A 48 14.99 -19.83 5.46
CA ASN A 48 13.65 -20.14 5.00
C ASN A 48 12.60 -19.16 5.53
N GLN A 49 12.66 -18.75 6.80
CA GLN A 49 11.77 -17.74 7.35
C GLN A 49 11.93 -16.38 6.66
N LEU A 50 13.16 -16.02 6.35
CA LEU A 50 13.45 -14.78 5.63
C LEU A 50 12.86 -14.78 4.23
N LEU A 51 12.98 -15.87 3.48
CA LEU A 51 12.33 -16.04 2.18
C LEU A 51 10.80 -15.89 2.31
N TRP A 52 10.19 -16.56 3.29
CA TRP A 52 8.75 -16.42 3.52
C TRP A 52 8.31 -14.99 3.87
N ILE A 53 9.07 -14.24 4.66
CA ILE A 53 8.77 -12.84 4.99
C ILE A 53 8.74 -11.97 3.73
N ILE A 54 9.64 -12.22 2.77
CA ILE A 54 9.71 -11.47 1.52
C ILE A 54 8.60 -11.92 0.57
N ASP A 55 8.48 -13.22 0.31
CA ASP A 55 7.70 -13.76 -0.80
C ASP A 55 6.19 -13.84 -0.50
N ILE A 56 5.78 -14.03 0.77
CA ILE A 56 4.38 -14.19 1.15
C ILE A 56 3.52 -13.00 0.68
N TYR A 57 4.08 -11.80 0.71
CA TYR A 57 3.39 -10.60 0.24
C TYR A 57 3.04 -10.70 -1.25
N SER A 58 4.00 -11.03 -2.08
CA SER A 58 3.83 -11.16 -3.53
C SER A 58 2.91 -12.32 -3.90
N LEU A 59 3.05 -13.46 -3.21
CA LEU A 59 2.23 -14.66 -3.43
C LEU A 59 0.76 -14.40 -3.11
N VAL A 60 0.46 -13.85 -1.95
CA VAL A 60 -0.92 -13.56 -1.52
C VAL A 60 -1.52 -12.47 -2.40
N MET A 61 -0.76 -11.41 -2.70
CA MET A 61 -1.24 -10.33 -3.58
C MET A 61 -1.56 -10.86 -4.98
N ALA A 62 -0.67 -11.67 -5.59
CA ALA A 62 -0.90 -12.25 -6.91
C ALA A 62 -2.14 -13.17 -6.95
N GLY A 63 -2.37 -13.96 -5.90
CA GLY A 63 -3.53 -14.84 -5.80
C GLY A 63 -4.85 -14.09 -5.60
N LEU A 64 -4.82 -12.93 -4.96
CA LEU A 64 -6.04 -12.21 -4.56
C LEU A 64 -6.40 -11.02 -5.45
N ILE A 65 -5.50 -10.51 -6.29
CA ILE A 65 -5.77 -9.28 -7.06
C ILE A 65 -7.01 -9.41 -7.97
N LEU A 66 -7.20 -10.54 -8.63
CA LEU A 66 -8.38 -10.80 -9.48
C LEU A 66 -9.67 -10.98 -8.67
N PRO A 67 -9.72 -11.84 -7.62
CA PRO A 67 -10.88 -11.92 -6.74
C PRO A 67 -11.26 -10.59 -6.09
N MET A 68 -10.29 -9.76 -5.69
CA MET A 68 -10.55 -8.44 -5.09
C MET A 68 -11.05 -7.43 -6.13
N GLY A 69 -10.62 -7.53 -7.38
CA GLY A 69 -11.23 -6.77 -8.48
C GLY A 69 -12.72 -7.10 -8.64
N ALA A 70 -13.06 -8.39 -8.72
CA ALA A 70 -14.45 -8.84 -8.81
C ALA A 70 -15.29 -8.49 -7.56
N LEU A 71 -14.68 -8.47 -6.38
CA LEU A 71 -15.33 -7.98 -5.15
C LEU A 71 -15.62 -6.48 -5.27
N GLY A 72 -14.68 -5.70 -5.81
CA GLY A 72 -14.85 -4.26 -6.04
C GLY A 72 -16.02 -3.93 -6.97
N ASP A 73 -16.25 -4.75 -8.00
CA ASP A 73 -17.40 -4.61 -8.89
C ASP A 73 -18.74 -4.83 -8.14
N ARG A 74 -18.74 -5.66 -7.10
CA ARG A 74 -19.95 -5.98 -6.31
C ARG A 74 -20.24 -4.97 -5.21
N ILE A 75 -19.22 -4.60 -4.42
CA ILE A 75 -19.41 -3.76 -3.22
C ILE A 75 -19.09 -2.27 -3.46
N GLY A 76 -18.48 -1.97 -4.60
CA GLY A 76 -18.00 -0.65 -4.99
C GLY A 76 -16.54 -0.40 -4.61
N PHE A 77 -15.78 0.20 -5.52
CA PHE A 77 -14.35 0.41 -5.38
C PHE A 77 -13.97 1.38 -4.24
N LYS A 78 -14.83 2.37 -3.93
CA LYS A 78 -14.62 3.26 -2.76
C LYS A 78 -14.60 2.45 -1.46
N LYS A 79 -15.56 1.57 -1.26
CA LYS A 79 -15.62 0.71 -0.06
C LYS A 79 -14.44 -0.24 -0.01
N LEU A 80 -14.10 -0.87 -1.14
CA LEU A 80 -12.97 -1.79 -1.24
C LEU A 80 -11.66 -1.08 -0.86
N MET A 81 -11.44 0.14 -1.34
CA MET A 81 -10.26 0.95 -1.04
C MET A 81 -10.16 1.30 0.45
N ILE A 82 -11.28 1.68 1.08
CA ILE A 82 -11.32 1.98 2.52
C ILE A 82 -11.01 0.73 3.34
N ILE A 83 -11.65 -0.40 3.05
CA ILE A 83 -11.42 -1.67 3.76
C ILE A 83 -9.96 -2.11 3.58
N GLY A 84 -9.45 -2.07 2.35
CA GLY A 84 -8.06 -2.39 2.04
C GLY A 84 -7.07 -1.48 2.78
N GLY A 85 -7.33 -0.18 2.83
CA GLY A 85 -6.52 0.79 3.56
C GLY A 85 -6.50 0.56 5.08
N ILE A 86 -7.67 0.27 5.68
CA ILE A 86 -7.78 -0.08 7.11
C ILE A 86 -6.98 -1.35 7.39
N LEU A 87 -7.19 -2.40 6.59
CA LEU A 87 -6.49 -3.67 6.76
C LEU A 87 -4.98 -3.51 6.59
N PHE A 88 -4.54 -2.76 5.58
CA PHE A 88 -3.12 -2.48 5.34
C PHE A 88 -2.50 -1.70 6.50
N GLY A 89 -3.18 -0.68 7.02
CA GLY A 89 -2.71 0.11 8.16
C GLY A 89 -2.60 -0.72 9.45
N LEU A 90 -3.61 -1.53 9.78
CA LEU A 90 -3.60 -2.42 10.95
C LEU A 90 -2.53 -3.51 10.81
N ALA A 91 -2.39 -4.11 9.64
CA ALA A 91 -1.36 -5.11 9.37
C ALA A 91 0.05 -4.50 9.43
N SER A 92 0.23 -3.23 9.00
CA SER A 92 1.48 -2.48 9.17
C SER A 92 1.84 -2.29 10.64
N LEU A 93 0.87 -1.95 11.50
CA LEU A 93 1.08 -1.90 12.95
C LEU A 93 1.51 -3.26 13.50
N ALA A 94 0.79 -4.33 13.14
CA ALA A 94 1.11 -5.68 13.58
C ALA A 94 2.52 -6.11 13.12
N ALA A 95 2.91 -5.79 11.90
CA ALA A 95 4.24 -6.06 11.36
C ALA A 95 5.33 -5.30 12.13
N ALA A 96 5.12 -4.01 12.41
CA ALA A 96 6.09 -3.16 13.09
C ALA A 96 6.44 -3.62 14.52
N PHE A 97 5.47 -4.24 15.21
CA PHE A 97 5.62 -4.75 16.57
C PHE A 97 5.76 -6.29 16.64
N SER A 98 6.02 -6.94 15.52
CA SER A 98 6.23 -8.39 15.49
C SER A 98 7.51 -8.77 16.24
N THR A 99 7.40 -9.75 17.15
CA THR A 99 8.52 -10.26 17.95
C THR A 99 9.01 -11.62 17.48
N THR A 100 8.33 -12.22 16.51
CA THR A 100 8.67 -13.55 15.97
C THR A 100 8.56 -13.56 14.44
N ALA A 101 9.31 -14.46 13.80
CA ALA A 101 9.24 -14.65 12.35
C ALA A 101 7.82 -14.97 11.87
N TRP A 102 7.11 -15.85 12.57
CA TRP A 102 5.75 -16.25 12.20
C TRP A 102 4.72 -15.12 12.32
N ALA A 103 4.85 -14.28 13.37
CA ALA A 103 4.00 -13.10 13.52
C ALA A 103 4.24 -12.12 12.37
N LEU A 104 5.50 -11.92 11.95
CA LEU A 104 5.83 -11.05 10.82
C LEU A 104 5.33 -11.62 9.49
N ILE A 105 5.51 -12.93 9.24
CA ILE A 105 4.97 -13.60 8.05
C ILE A 105 3.44 -13.44 7.97
N GLY A 106 2.73 -13.67 9.07
CA GLY A 106 1.27 -13.48 9.14
C GLY A 106 0.86 -12.03 8.87
N SER A 107 1.56 -11.05 9.46
CA SER A 107 1.31 -9.63 9.22
C SER A 107 1.58 -9.25 7.75
N ARG A 108 2.62 -9.79 7.14
CA ARG A 108 2.93 -9.60 5.70
C ARG A 108 1.85 -10.19 4.80
N ALA A 109 1.30 -11.35 5.15
CA ALA A 109 0.16 -11.91 4.42
C ALA A 109 -1.07 -11.00 4.50
N LEU A 110 -1.39 -10.45 5.68
CA LEU A 110 -2.49 -9.50 5.86
C LEU A 110 -2.25 -8.18 5.12
N LEU A 111 -1.01 -7.66 5.12
CA LEU A 111 -0.61 -6.51 4.30
C LEU A 111 -0.93 -6.76 2.82
N ALA A 112 -0.57 -7.95 2.32
CA ALA A 112 -0.82 -8.34 0.93
C ALA A 112 -2.31 -8.42 0.59
N VAL A 113 -3.17 -8.86 1.51
CA VAL A 113 -4.63 -8.82 1.34
C VAL A 113 -5.11 -7.39 1.17
N GLY A 114 -4.67 -6.47 2.04
CA GLY A 114 -4.98 -5.05 1.93
C GLY A 114 -4.51 -4.45 0.60
N ALA A 115 -3.28 -4.74 0.19
CA ALA A 115 -2.71 -4.31 -1.08
C ALA A 115 -3.49 -4.82 -2.29
N ALA A 116 -3.90 -6.11 -2.26
CA ALA A 116 -4.71 -6.72 -3.30
C ALA A 116 -6.11 -6.08 -3.45
N MET A 117 -6.64 -5.48 -2.38
CA MET A 117 -7.87 -4.67 -2.42
C MET A 117 -7.60 -3.27 -2.99
N ILE A 118 -6.51 -2.62 -2.56
CA ILE A 118 -6.17 -1.25 -2.94
C ILE A 118 -5.86 -1.15 -4.44
N LEU A 119 -5.07 -2.07 -5.00
CA LEU A 119 -4.59 -2.02 -6.38
C LEU A 119 -5.73 -1.92 -7.42
N PRO A 120 -6.68 -2.88 -7.49
CA PRO A 120 -7.78 -2.79 -8.46
C PRO A 120 -8.71 -1.62 -8.14
N ALA A 121 -8.90 -1.27 -6.85
CA ALA A 121 -9.75 -0.16 -6.46
C ALA A 121 -9.20 1.19 -6.95
N THR A 122 -7.90 1.42 -6.82
CA THR A 122 -7.25 2.65 -7.29
C THR A 122 -7.30 2.76 -8.80
N LEU A 123 -6.97 1.69 -9.52
CA LEU A 123 -6.99 1.66 -11.00
C LEU A 123 -8.41 1.91 -11.55
N SER A 124 -9.42 1.25 -10.99
CA SER A 124 -10.82 1.45 -11.40
C SER A 124 -11.33 2.84 -11.06
N THR A 125 -10.94 3.39 -9.90
CA THR A 125 -11.30 4.76 -9.53
C THR A 125 -10.74 5.78 -10.53
N VAL A 126 -9.49 5.65 -10.95
CA VAL A 126 -8.91 6.52 -11.99
C VAL A 126 -9.68 6.40 -13.30
N ARG A 127 -9.95 5.18 -13.77
CA ARG A 127 -10.69 4.95 -15.03
C ARG A 127 -12.09 5.53 -15.01
N ASN A 128 -12.79 5.42 -13.90
CA ASN A 128 -14.17 5.90 -13.75
C ASN A 128 -14.25 7.43 -13.55
N THR A 129 -13.20 8.05 -13.00
CA THR A 129 -13.15 9.48 -12.75
C THR A 129 -12.77 10.28 -14.00
N PHE A 130 -11.86 9.75 -14.83
CA PHE A 130 -11.36 10.41 -16.02
C PHE A 130 -12.01 9.83 -17.28
N LEU A 131 -13.12 10.41 -17.73
CA LEU A 131 -13.88 9.95 -18.90
C LEU A 131 -13.21 10.36 -20.21
N ASP A 132 -12.55 11.52 -20.25
CA ASP A 132 -11.76 11.98 -21.41
C ASP A 132 -10.50 11.10 -21.54
N GLU A 133 -10.26 10.61 -22.74
CA GLU A 133 -9.18 9.64 -23.01
C GLU A 133 -7.79 10.23 -22.75
N LYS A 134 -7.53 11.49 -23.13
CA LYS A 134 -6.22 12.13 -22.92
C LYS A 134 -5.94 12.32 -21.43
N GLN A 135 -6.94 12.80 -20.68
CA GLN A 135 -6.81 12.99 -19.23
C GLN A 135 -6.69 11.64 -18.49
N ARG A 136 -7.43 10.61 -18.92
CA ARG A 136 -7.33 9.27 -18.37
C ARG A 136 -5.94 8.67 -18.59
N ASN A 137 -5.40 8.77 -19.80
CA ASN A 137 -4.06 8.28 -20.11
C ASN A 137 -2.98 9.01 -19.30
N PHE A 138 -3.14 10.32 -19.10
CA PHE A 138 -2.24 11.10 -18.24
C PHE A 138 -2.36 10.67 -16.76
N ALA A 139 -3.57 10.52 -16.23
CA ALA A 139 -3.81 10.08 -14.85
C ALA A 139 -3.29 8.64 -14.60
N LEU A 140 -3.47 7.74 -15.57
CA LEU A 140 -2.90 6.38 -15.52
C LEU A 140 -1.37 6.41 -15.58
N GLY A 141 -0.79 7.34 -16.35
CA GLY A 141 0.66 7.57 -16.38
C GLY A 141 1.19 7.99 -15.01
N ILE A 142 0.54 8.93 -14.32
CA ILE A 142 0.87 9.33 -12.95
C ILE A 142 0.75 8.13 -12.00
N TRP A 143 -0.36 7.39 -12.05
CA TRP A 143 -0.57 6.21 -11.22
C TRP A 143 0.55 5.17 -11.42
N ALA A 144 0.90 4.85 -12.67
CA ALA A 144 1.99 3.92 -12.98
C ALA A 144 3.37 4.42 -12.53
N THR A 145 3.62 5.74 -12.68
CA THR A 145 4.87 6.38 -12.21
C THR A 145 5.00 6.29 -10.69
N VAL A 146 3.91 6.44 -9.94
CA VAL A 146 3.93 6.28 -8.48
C VAL A 146 4.17 4.84 -8.09
N GLY A 147 3.59 3.87 -8.80
CA GLY A 147 3.87 2.45 -8.58
C GLY A 147 5.35 2.10 -8.79
N GLY A 148 5.90 2.45 -9.94
CA GLY A 148 7.31 2.22 -10.24
C GLY A 148 8.27 3.08 -9.41
N GLY A 149 7.95 4.35 -9.23
CA GLY A 149 8.71 5.29 -8.43
C GLY A 149 8.73 4.90 -6.94
N GLY A 150 7.58 4.53 -6.38
CA GLY A 150 7.49 4.05 -5.00
C GLY A 150 8.37 2.83 -4.77
N ALA A 151 8.35 1.87 -5.71
CA ALA A 151 9.22 0.72 -5.64
C ALA A 151 10.72 1.08 -5.70
N ALA A 152 11.09 2.09 -6.50
CA ALA A 152 12.47 2.57 -6.56
C ALA A 152 12.88 3.37 -5.29
N PHE A 153 11.93 4.11 -4.69
CA PHE A 153 12.16 4.85 -3.44
C PHE A 153 12.18 3.95 -2.21
N GLY A 154 11.57 2.77 -2.26
CA GLY A 154 11.51 1.84 -1.13
C GLY A 154 12.87 1.57 -0.48
N PRO A 155 13.90 1.15 -1.23
CA PRO A 155 15.22 0.91 -0.68
C PRO A 155 15.88 2.16 -0.07
N LEU A 156 15.72 3.33 -0.67
CA LEU A 156 16.26 4.60 -0.14
C LEU A 156 15.62 4.99 1.18
N LEU A 157 14.28 4.92 1.23
CA LEU A 157 13.51 5.20 2.43
C LEU A 157 13.82 4.17 3.53
N GLY A 158 13.90 2.89 3.16
CA GLY A 158 14.26 1.81 4.07
C GLY A 158 15.64 2.01 4.67
N GLY A 159 16.64 2.33 3.86
CA GLY A 159 17.99 2.62 4.33
C GLY A 159 18.00 3.78 5.35
N PHE A 160 17.36 4.90 5.03
CA PHE A 160 17.26 6.04 5.94
C PHE A 160 16.57 5.68 7.26
N LEU A 161 15.46 4.94 7.20
CA LEU A 161 14.71 4.56 8.40
C LEU A 161 15.49 3.59 9.29
N LEU A 162 16.22 2.65 8.70
CA LEU A 162 17.01 1.65 9.43
C LEU A 162 18.27 2.24 10.07
N GLU A 163 18.82 3.31 9.49
CA GLU A 163 19.97 4.01 10.06
C GLU A 163 19.60 4.80 11.33
N HIS A 164 18.36 5.32 11.39
CA HIS A 164 17.97 6.25 12.45
C HIS A 164 16.95 5.69 13.43
N PHE A 165 16.21 4.61 13.04
CA PHE A 165 15.09 4.08 13.81
C PHE A 165 15.14 2.54 13.87
N HIS A 166 14.32 1.98 14.76
CA HIS A 166 14.11 0.53 14.82
C HIS A 166 13.51 -0.01 13.50
N TRP A 167 13.84 -1.26 13.14
CA TRP A 167 13.40 -1.86 11.87
C TRP A 167 11.88 -1.83 11.63
N GLY A 168 11.07 -1.86 12.67
CA GLY A 168 9.62 -1.72 12.55
C GLY A 168 9.14 -0.40 11.96
N SER A 169 10.01 0.63 11.92
CA SER A 169 9.70 1.93 11.35
C SER A 169 9.36 1.87 9.86
N VAL A 170 9.90 0.89 9.13
CA VAL A 170 9.59 0.68 7.70
C VAL A 170 8.12 0.34 7.45
N PHE A 171 7.45 -0.23 8.44
CA PHE A 171 6.01 -0.50 8.42
C PHE A 171 5.22 0.65 9.04
N LEU A 172 5.73 1.26 10.12
CA LEU A 172 5.03 2.34 10.83
C LEU A 172 4.75 3.55 9.94
N ILE A 173 5.61 3.83 8.96
CA ILE A 173 5.41 4.95 8.03
C ILE A 173 4.12 4.83 7.20
N ASN A 174 3.62 3.62 7.00
CA ASN A 174 2.37 3.37 6.27
C ASN A 174 1.14 3.86 7.06
N VAL A 175 1.20 3.79 8.39
CA VAL A 175 0.04 4.04 9.27
C VAL A 175 -0.49 5.46 9.16
N PRO A 176 0.31 6.53 9.31
CA PRO A 176 -0.20 7.89 9.20
C PRO A 176 -0.71 8.20 7.78
N ILE A 177 -0.08 7.64 6.75
CA ILE A 177 -0.52 7.82 5.37
C ILE A 177 -1.89 7.18 5.16
N MET A 178 -2.07 5.92 5.61
CA MET A 178 -3.35 5.21 5.49
C MET A 178 -4.46 5.91 6.28
N LEU A 179 -4.18 6.39 7.50
CA LEU A 179 -5.14 7.16 8.30
C LEU A 179 -5.58 8.43 7.58
N ALA A 180 -4.64 9.22 7.08
CA ALA A 180 -4.93 10.44 6.34
C ALA A 180 -5.81 10.15 5.12
N VAL A 181 -5.43 9.16 4.29
CA VAL A 181 -6.18 8.82 3.09
C VAL A 181 -7.57 8.29 3.40
N ILE A 182 -7.73 7.45 4.42
CA ILE A 182 -9.04 6.93 4.84
C ILE A 182 -9.96 8.10 5.23
N ILE A 183 -9.46 9.04 6.02
CA ILE A 183 -10.21 10.25 6.41
C ILE A 183 -10.65 11.02 5.17
N PHE A 184 -9.72 11.36 4.25
CA PHE A 184 -10.05 12.08 3.02
C PHE A 184 -10.97 11.30 2.07
N THR A 185 -11.00 9.98 2.14
CA THR A 185 -11.86 9.15 1.29
C THR A 185 -13.28 9.05 1.84
N ILE A 186 -13.47 9.14 3.17
CA ILE A 186 -14.79 9.08 3.81
C ILE A 186 -15.55 10.37 3.58
N PHE A 187 -14.91 11.52 3.75
CA PHE A 187 -15.50 12.86 3.57
C PHE A 187 -15.36 13.34 2.13
#